data_f15cc3cbb5aec3d1958cc3486d1ee1cc
#
_entry.id   f15cc3cbb5aec3d1958cc3486d1ee1cc
#
_cell.length_a   1.000
_cell.length_b   1.000
_cell.length_c   1.000
_cell.angle_alpha   90.00
_cell.angle_beta   90.00
_cell.angle_gamma   90.00
#
_symmetry.space_group_name_H-M   'P 1'
#
loop_
_entity.id
_entity.type
_entity.pdbx_description
1 polymer ?
#
loop_
_entity_poly.entity_id
_entity_poly.type
_entity_poly.pdbx_seq_one_letter_code
_entity_poly.pdbx_strand_id
1 'polypeptide(L)'
;MAAPMGRGQGRQAIGLSVSLMVCIAFLSAGAIHTVQAQTVQSQSLIEKTFPHSNKCKRCHERVYEEWETSPLSKSIHSPAFRTALDAYLKSPGGKDQALCFRCHAPHVREFSEHAQLFVDQAKGGDPSLDGVACSQCHLIKHVDRAKHPPEPKYEVGGKTLYGPYKDFVQNLAHQSMESSLFQKSDLCLNCHQSVPSAANLGKANDLLGNWDQSRAVKSGKECQTCHMPQQVGESANGEKKRTIANHSFPGRLGKLRQEAAKLAVQTKVDGDKTTVTVKVQSLVPHNLPATHPAWASVVLNLEIKGKNLKTVFSDKRVYGRTYQDAQGQPTIFDFEAIKVAEDTVLKPEETREETFTFPTPKDTKTFDVEVGLNYAPLTGPAAFLQRVEAESSQ
;
A
#
# COMPACT_ATOMS: atom_id res chain seq x y z
N MET A 1 74.32 21.92 -56.56
CA MET A 1 73.57 23.17 -56.83
C MET A 1 72.32 23.14 -55.95
N ALA A 2 72.40 23.78 -54.84
CA ALA A 2 71.65 24.91 -54.33
C ALA A 2 70.15 24.63 -54.05
N ALA A 3 69.88 24.66 -52.77
CA ALA A 3 68.55 24.82 -52.13
C ALA A 3 67.87 26.14 -52.58
N PRO A 4 66.60 26.41 -52.19
CA PRO A 4 66.39 26.92 -50.86
C PRO A 4 65.06 26.55 -50.14
N MET A 5 65.11 26.81 -48.86
CA MET A 5 64.09 26.82 -47.84
C MET A 5 62.87 27.69 -48.14
N GLY A 6 61.69 27.23 -47.75
CA GLY A 6 60.50 28.05 -47.54
C GLY A 6 59.92 27.83 -46.16
N ARG A 7 60.05 28.84 -45.28
CA ARG A 7 59.35 29.02 -43.98
C ARG A 7 57.94 29.40 -44.25
N GLY A 8 57.02 28.93 -43.32
CA GLY A 8 55.85 29.72 -43.18
C GLY A 8 54.66 29.04 -42.45
N GLN A 9 54.47 29.46 -41.21
CA GLN A 9 53.15 29.68 -40.55
C GLN A 9 52.40 28.49 -40.07
N GLY A 10 52.72 28.14 -38.83
CA GLY A 10 51.86 27.42 -37.95
C GLY A 10 51.53 28.24 -36.69
N ARG A 11 50.57 29.13 -36.76
CA ARG A 11 49.99 29.82 -35.59
C ARG A 11 48.64 30.44 -35.98
N GLN A 12 47.56 29.65 -35.87
CA GLN A 12 46.15 30.19 -35.76
C GLN A 12 45.07 29.13 -35.50
N ALA A 13 45.35 28.01 -34.81
CA ALA A 13 44.32 27.00 -34.53
C ALA A 13 43.99 26.79 -33.03
N ILE A 14 44.61 27.56 -32.11
CA ILE A 14 44.43 27.34 -30.66
C ILE A 14 43.38 28.27 -30.04
N GLY A 15 43.05 29.40 -30.69
CA GLY A 15 42.13 30.39 -30.10
C GLY A 15 40.63 30.04 -30.18
N LEU A 16 40.18 29.27 -31.18
CA LEU A 16 38.73 28.97 -31.34
C LEU A 16 38.24 27.85 -30.45
N SER A 17 39.08 26.87 -30.10
CA SER A 17 38.66 25.73 -29.28
C SER A 17 38.42 26.07 -27.81
N VAL A 18 39.14 27.02 -27.24
CA VAL A 18 39.00 27.43 -25.84
C VAL A 18 37.76 28.29 -25.65
N SER A 19 37.44 29.19 -26.57
CA SER A 19 36.23 30.02 -26.49
C SER A 19 34.93 29.21 -26.61
N LEU A 20 34.92 28.14 -27.44
CA LEU A 20 33.76 27.29 -27.59
C LEU A 20 33.52 26.41 -26.32
N MET A 21 34.58 25.89 -25.71
CA MET A 21 34.47 25.14 -24.44
C MET A 21 34.00 26.00 -23.28
N VAL A 22 34.45 27.25 -23.20
CA VAL A 22 34.01 28.18 -22.13
C VAL A 22 32.53 28.54 -22.30
N CYS A 23 32.06 28.80 -23.51
CA CYS A 23 30.64 29.07 -23.78
C CYS A 23 29.73 27.85 -23.47
N ILE A 24 30.16 26.63 -23.79
CA ILE A 24 29.40 25.42 -23.43
C ILE A 24 29.35 25.21 -21.92
N ALA A 25 30.43 25.47 -21.20
CA ALA A 25 30.48 25.38 -19.73
C ALA A 25 29.56 26.43 -19.05
N PHE A 26 29.49 27.66 -19.56
CA PHE A 26 28.59 28.69 -19.05
C PHE A 26 27.13 28.41 -19.37
N LEU A 27 26.80 27.86 -20.53
CA LEU A 27 25.44 27.45 -20.89
C LEU A 27 24.96 26.26 -20.06
N SER A 28 25.82 25.28 -19.78
CA SER A 28 25.48 24.14 -18.93
C SER A 28 25.35 24.54 -17.45
N ALA A 29 26.19 25.41 -16.93
CA ALA A 29 26.07 25.93 -15.56
C ALA A 29 24.79 26.77 -15.37
N GLY A 30 24.46 27.62 -16.34
CA GLY A 30 23.20 28.39 -16.32
C GLY A 30 21.96 27.51 -16.38
N ALA A 31 21.97 26.44 -17.19
CA ALA A 31 20.86 25.49 -17.24
C ALA A 31 20.69 24.69 -15.95
N ILE A 32 21.79 24.28 -15.31
CA ILE A 32 21.74 23.57 -14.02
C ILE A 32 21.18 24.48 -12.93
N HIS A 33 21.60 25.75 -12.85
CA HIS A 33 21.09 26.69 -11.87
C HIS A 33 19.60 27.01 -12.06
N THR A 34 19.12 27.10 -13.30
CA THR A 34 17.68 27.34 -13.55
C THR A 34 16.84 26.13 -13.19
N VAL A 35 17.26 24.91 -13.45
CA VAL A 35 16.58 23.68 -13.08
C VAL A 35 16.52 23.53 -11.55
N GLN A 36 17.62 23.77 -10.84
CA GLN A 36 17.62 23.73 -9.37
C GLN A 36 16.70 24.79 -8.76
N ALA A 37 16.70 26.00 -9.28
CA ALA A 37 15.83 27.08 -8.78
C ALA A 37 14.34 26.74 -8.98
N GLN A 38 13.97 26.18 -10.11
CA GLN A 38 12.59 25.71 -10.37
C GLN A 38 12.18 24.58 -9.44
N THR A 39 13.05 23.60 -9.18
CA THR A 39 12.80 22.49 -8.26
C THR A 39 12.55 23.01 -6.84
N VAL A 40 13.38 23.89 -6.32
CA VAL A 40 13.22 24.50 -5.00
C VAL A 40 11.91 25.30 -4.88
N GLN A 41 11.56 26.05 -5.91
CA GLN A 41 10.31 26.81 -5.95
C GLN A 41 9.08 25.87 -5.95
N SER A 42 9.13 24.78 -6.72
CA SER A 42 8.05 23.77 -6.74
C SER A 42 7.89 23.07 -5.41
N GLN A 43 8.97 22.66 -4.77
CA GLN A 43 8.95 22.09 -3.42
C GLN A 43 8.34 23.03 -2.40
N SER A 44 8.75 24.30 -2.40
CA SER A 44 8.21 25.32 -1.50
C SER A 44 6.71 25.55 -1.69
N LEU A 45 6.22 25.53 -2.93
CA LEU A 45 4.79 25.62 -3.24
C LEU A 45 4.01 24.42 -2.73
N ILE A 46 4.53 23.20 -2.97
CA ILE A 46 3.92 21.96 -2.49
C ILE A 46 3.82 21.97 -0.97
N GLU A 47 4.91 22.28 -0.26
CA GLU A 47 4.94 22.32 1.20
C GLU A 47 4.07 23.43 1.81
N LYS A 48 3.88 24.53 1.12
CA LYS A 48 2.97 25.60 1.55
C LYS A 48 1.52 25.14 1.45
N THR A 49 1.18 24.35 0.44
CA THR A 49 -0.17 23.86 0.16
C THR A 49 -0.49 22.61 0.98
N PHE A 50 0.44 21.67 1.04
CA PHE A 50 0.36 20.42 1.81
C PHE A 50 1.52 20.37 2.81
N PRO A 51 1.35 20.94 3.99
CA PRO A 51 2.42 20.98 4.98
C PRO A 51 2.84 19.56 5.40
N HIS A 52 4.12 19.38 5.57
CA HIS A 52 4.73 18.17 6.13
C HIS A 52 4.10 17.79 7.47
N SER A 53 3.93 16.49 7.70
CA SER A 53 3.35 15.96 8.94
C SER A 53 4.15 16.33 10.19
N ASN A 54 5.47 16.55 10.08
CA ASN A 54 6.31 17.02 11.20
C ASN A 54 5.88 18.38 11.77
N LYS A 55 5.23 19.23 10.97
CA LYS A 55 4.65 20.50 11.44
C LYS A 55 3.46 20.28 12.37
N CYS A 56 2.75 19.15 12.20
CA CYS A 56 1.63 18.75 13.04
C CYS A 56 2.09 18.20 14.39
N LYS A 57 3.25 17.53 14.44
CA LYS A 57 3.83 16.89 15.63
C LYS A 57 3.86 17.82 16.83
N ARG A 58 4.17 19.08 16.62
CA ARG A 58 4.32 20.08 17.69
C ARG A 58 3.11 20.16 18.63
N CYS A 59 1.90 19.94 18.10
CA CYS A 59 0.65 20.00 18.86
C CYS A 59 -0.06 18.65 18.92
N HIS A 60 0.14 17.77 17.91
CA HIS A 60 -0.50 16.47 17.79
C HIS A 60 0.52 15.32 17.97
N GLU A 61 1.36 15.40 19.01
CA GLU A 61 2.52 14.51 19.19
C GLU A 61 2.15 13.03 19.16
N ARG A 62 1.18 12.61 19.98
CA ARG A 62 0.72 11.24 20.04
C ARG A 62 0.15 10.74 18.70
N VAL A 63 -0.68 11.55 18.05
CA VAL A 63 -1.29 11.20 16.76
C VAL A 63 -0.22 11.08 15.67
N TYR A 64 0.78 11.97 15.73
CA TYR A 64 1.94 11.91 14.84
C TYR A 64 2.75 10.63 15.05
N GLU A 65 3.04 10.23 16.28
CA GLU A 65 3.79 9.01 16.60
C GLU A 65 3.07 7.75 16.13
N GLU A 66 1.74 7.71 16.28
CA GLU A 66 0.92 6.62 15.72
C GLU A 66 1.03 6.60 14.19
N TRP A 67 0.88 7.75 13.52
CA TRP A 67 0.97 7.86 12.06
C TRP A 67 2.39 7.55 11.55
N GLU A 68 3.43 8.04 12.21
CA GLU A 68 4.82 7.84 11.78
C GLU A 68 5.20 6.36 11.66
N THR A 69 4.63 5.50 12.53
CA THR A 69 4.82 4.05 12.49
C THR A 69 3.92 3.33 11.48
N SER A 70 2.94 4.02 10.91
CA SER A 70 1.91 3.43 10.06
C SER A 70 2.41 3.05 8.67
N PRO A 71 1.74 2.12 7.98
CA PRO A 71 1.99 1.85 6.56
C PRO A 71 1.76 3.05 5.66
N LEU A 72 0.89 4.00 6.04
CA LEU A 72 0.57 5.18 5.26
C LEU A 72 1.76 6.14 5.19
N SER A 73 2.41 6.43 6.32
CA SER A 73 3.62 7.26 6.34
C SER A 73 4.76 6.66 5.52
N LYS A 74 4.80 5.33 5.39
CA LYS A 74 5.83 4.56 4.67
C LYS A 74 5.45 4.22 3.23
N SER A 75 4.32 4.70 2.71
CA SER A 75 3.72 4.25 1.45
C SER A 75 4.65 4.35 0.24
N ILE A 76 5.50 5.39 0.16
CA ILE A 76 6.49 5.60 -0.91
C ILE A 76 7.88 5.06 -0.59
N HIS A 77 8.14 4.71 0.69
CA HIS A 77 9.47 4.26 1.13
C HIS A 77 9.60 2.73 1.13
N SER A 78 8.50 2.00 0.93
CA SER A 78 8.53 0.54 0.96
C SER A 78 9.28 -0.03 -0.25
N PRO A 79 10.07 -1.10 -0.09
CA PRO A 79 10.74 -1.79 -1.21
C PRO A 79 9.74 -2.24 -2.28
N ALA A 80 8.56 -2.70 -1.88
CA ALA A 80 7.50 -3.12 -2.80
C ALA A 80 7.05 -1.94 -3.70
N PHE A 81 6.81 -0.76 -3.13
CA PHE A 81 6.43 0.42 -3.90
C PHE A 81 7.51 0.80 -4.91
N ARG A 82 8.78 0.83 -4.48
CA ARG A 82 9.91 1.17 -5.38
C ARG A 82 10.04 0.19 -6.53
N THR A 83 9.93 -1.12 -6.25
CA THR A 83 9.95 -2.15 -7.29
C THR A 83 8.82 -1.95 -8.30
N ALA A 84 7.60 -1.70 -7.82
CA ALA A 84 6.44 -1.45 -8.69
C ALA A 84 6.60 -0.15 -9.50
N LEU A 85 7.08 0.92 -8.88
CA LEU A 85 7.32 2.19 -9.55
C LEU A 85 8.35 2.05 -10.67
N ASP A 86 9.47 1.36 -10.40
CA ASP A 86 10.52 1.13 -11.40
C ASP A 86 10.04 0.27 -12.58
N ALA A 87 9.22 -0.74 -12.32
CA ALA A 87 8.60 -1.55 -13.36
C ALA A 87 7.59 -0.72 -14.17
N TYR A 88 6.72 0.03 -13.48
CA TYR A 88 5.72 0.87 -14.13
C TYR A 88 6.34 1.91 -15.05
N LEU A 89 7.37 2.64 -14.62
CA LEU A 89 8.05 3.68 -15.43
C LEU A 89 8.72 3.12 -16.70
N LYS A 90 9.03 1.82 -16.73
CA LYS A 90 9.57 1.12 -17.90
C LYS A 90 8.48 0.58 -18.82
N SER A 91 7.23 0.48 -18.32
CA SER A 91 6.10 -0.02 -19.08
C SER A 91 5.57 1.04 -20.08
N PRO A 92 4.76 0.64 -21.08
CA PRO A 92 4.11 1.59 -21.99
C PRO A 92 3.24 2.65 -21.27
N GLY A 93 2.67 2.31 -20.09
CA GLY A 93 1.88 3.21 -19.24
C GLY A 93 2.70 4.21 -18.43
N GLY A 94 4.02 4.02 -18.33
CA GLY A 94 4.93 4.80 -17.47
C GLY A 94 5.06 6.29 -17.80
N LYS A 95 4.42 6.75 -18.87
CA LYS A 95 4.33 8.18 -19.20
C LYS A 95 3.50 8.97 -18.19
N ASP A 96 2.50 8.37 -17.56
CA ASP A 96 1.75 8.99 -16.45
C ASP A 96 2.48 8.78 -15.13
N GLN A 97 3.56 9.53 -14.91
CA GLN A 97 4.38 9.44 -13.71
C GLN A 97 3.62 9.70 -12.42
N ALA A 98 2.50 10.42 -12.48
CA ALA A 98 1.67 10.73 -11.31
C ALA A 98 0.83 9.53 -10.83
N LEU A 99 0.61 8.49 -11.66
CA LEU A 99 -0.35 7.43 -11.39
C LEU A 99 -0.20 6.80 -10.01
N CYS A 100 0.99 6.31 -9.68
CA CYS A 100 1.25 5.65 -8.38
C CYS A 100 1.09 6.63 -7.21
N PHE A 101 1.54 7.86 -7.40
CA PHE A 101 1.52 8.89 -6.36
C PHE A 101 0.12 9.39 -6.05
N ARG A 102 -0.87 9.22 -6.93
CA ARG A 102 -2.28 9.58 -6.65
C ARG A 102 -2.84 8.89 -5.40
N CYS A 103 -2.23 7.77 -4.97
CA CYS A 103 -2.58 7.05 -3.74
C CYS A 103 -1.45 7.05 -2.73
N HIS A 104 -0.18 6.96 -3.18
CA HIS A 104 0.98 6.80 -2.30
C HIS A 104 1.59 8.12 -1.80
N ALA A 105 1.32 9.24 -2.50
CA ALA A 105 1.60 10.62 -2.08
C ALA A 105 0.52 11.54 -2.70
N PRO A 106 -0.74 11.49 -2.19
CA PRO A 106 -1.92 11.99 -2.88
C PRO A 106 -1.90 13.48 -3.26
N HIS A 107 -1.06 14.28 -2.64
CA HIS A 107 -0.90 15.69 -2.99
C HIS A 107 -0.40 15.92 -4.43
N VAL A 108 0.17 14.91 -5.09
CA VAL A 108 0.49 14.95 -6.53
C VAL A 108 -0.75 15.24 -7.39
N ARG A 109 -1.95 14.98 -6.90
CA ARG A 109 -3.20 15.27 -7.64
C ARG A 109 -3.36 16.75 -7.97
N GLU A 110 -2.85 17.62 -7.07
CA GLU A 110 -2.86 19.07 -7.23
C GLU A 110 -1.58 19.61 -7.91
N PHE A 111 -0.59 18.74 -8.16
CA PHE A 111 0.73 19.08 -8.69
C PHE A 111 1.22 18.04 -9.71
N SER A 112 0.33 17.56 -10.57
CA SER A 112 0.66 16.50 -11.53
C SER A 112 1.73 16.90 -12.55
N GLU A 113 1.85 18.20 -12.82
CA GLU A 113 2.90 18.78 -13.64
C GLU A 113 4.30 18.66 -13.02
N HIS A 114 4.37 18.43 -11.71
CA HIS A 114 5.62 18.21 -10.96
C HIS A 114 5.85 16.72 -10.63
N ALA A 115 5.16 15.78 -11.29
CA ALA A 115 5.24 14.35 -11.00
C ALA A 115 6.67 13.79 -11.04
N GLN A 116 7.54 14.33 -11.90
CA GLN A 116 8.95 13.92 -11.95
C GLN A 116 9.68 14.19 -10.62
N LEU A 117 9.38 15.29 -9.94
CA LEU A 117 9.94 15.58 -8.61
C LEU A 117 9.62 14.48 -7.60
N PHE A 118 8.39 13.98 -7.59
CA PHE A 118 7.98 12.87 -6.71
C PHE A 118 8.69 11.56 -7.06
N VAL A 119 8.90 11.31 -8.35
CA VAL A 119 9.69 10.15 -8.81
C VAL A 119 11.12 10.23 -8.30
N ASP A 120 11.77 11.36 -8.47
CA ASP A 120 13.16 11.57 -8.06
C ASP A 120 13.34 11.44 -6.54
N GLN A 121 12.45 12.03 -5.76
CA GLN A 121 12.44 11.93 -4.31
C GLN A 121 12.20 10.49 -3.83
N ALA A 122 11.22 9.78 -4.40
CA ALA A 122 10.93 8.40 -4.04
C ALA A 122 12.09 7.46 -4.37
N LYS A 123 12.75 7.64 -5.54
CA LYS A 123 13.94 6.87 -5.95
C LYS A 123 15.17 7.21 -5.12
N GLY A 124 15.36 8.50 -4.83
CA GLY A 124 16.44 8.97 -3.98
C GLY A 124 16.31 8.53 -2.53
N GLY A 125 15.14 8.06 -2.12
CA GLY A 125 14.87 7.66 -0.74
C GLY A 125 14.87 8.83 0.22
N ASP A 126 14.46 10.01 -0.26
CA ASP A 126 14.40 11.24 0.53
C ASP A 126 13.47 11.04 1.75
N PRO A 127 14.02 11.02 2.99
CA PRO A 127 13.22 10.79 4.18
C PRO A 127 12.31 11.98 4.51
N SER A 128 12.52 13.15 3.90
CA SER A 128 11.69 14.33 4.10
C SER A 128 10.36 14.25 3.34
N LEU A 129 10.25 13.38 2.34
CA LEU A 129 9.00 13.17 1.63
C LEU A 129 8.08 12.26 2.45
N ASP A 130 6.99 12.82 2.94
CA ASP A 130 5.91 12.01 3.54
C ASP A 130 5.28 11.10 2.49
N GLY A 131 4.86 9.92 2.90
CA GLY A 131 3.94 9.10 2.12
C GLY A 131 2.54 9.74 2.09
N VAL A 132 1.54 9.05 2.65
CA VAL A 132 0.22 9.65 2.90
C VAL A 132 0.29 10.45 4.20
N ALA A 133 0.42 11.78 4.09
CA ALA A 133 0.59 12.73 5.19
C ALA A 133 -0.72 13.13 5.85
N CYS A 134 -0.63 13.79 7.00
CA CYS A 134 -1.77 14.34 7.74
C CYS A 134 -2.63 15.26 6.84
N SER A 135 -1.99 16.23 6.18
CA SER A 135 -2.65 17.19 5.29
C SER A 135 -3.39 16.54 4.13
N GLN A 136 -2.92 15.38 3.66
CA GLN A 136 -3.51 14.68 2.51
C GLN A 136 -4.85 14.00 2.82
N CYS A 137 -5.16 13.78 4.10
CA CYS A 137 -6.49 13.42 4.54
C CYS A 137 -7.26 14.65 5.02
N HIS A 138 -6.63 15.48 5.87
CA HIS A 138 -7.31 16.58 6.56
C HIS A 138 -7.60 17.81 5.69
N LEU A 139 -7.11 17.88 4.44
CA LEU A 139 -7.54 18.86 3.44
C LEU A 139 -8.63 18.35 2.49
N ILE A 140 -9.07 17.08 2.61
CA ILE A 140 -10.16 16.57 1.78
C ILE A 140 -11.48 17.15 2.28
N LYS A 141 -12.11 17.96 1.44
CA LYS A 141 -13.41 18.55 1.68
C LYS A 141 -14.55 17.63 1.29
N HIS A 142 -14.35 16.88 0.21
CA HIS A 142 -15.36 16.01 -0.39
C HIS A 142 -14.71 14.88 -1.16
N VAL A 143 -15.42 13.73 -1.29
CA VAL A 143 -15.04 12.63 -2.18
C VAL A 143 -16.18 12.38 -3.15
N ASP A 144 -15.89 12.48 -4.45
CA ASP A 144 -16.86 12.22 -5.51
C ASP A 144 -16.96 10.71 -5.77
N ARG A 145 -17.99 10.06 -5.24
CA ARG A 145 -18.26 8.63 -5.44
C ARG A 145 -18.74 8.26 -6.84
N ALA A 146 -19.16 9.23 -7.65
CA ALA A 146 -19.56 8.96 -9.03
C ALA A 146 -18.36 8.66 -9.94
N LYS A 147 -17.15 8.99 -9.49
CA LYS A 147 -15.91 8.61 -10.15
C LYS A 147 -15.47 7.20 -9.75
N HIS A 148 -14.71 6.55 -10.61
CA HIS A 148 -14.12 5.24 -10.33
C HIS A 148 -12.63 5.21 -10.72
N PRO A 149 -11.70 5.16 -9.74
CA PRO A 149 -11.91 5.21 -8.29
C PRO A 149 -12.56 6.53 -7.83
N PRO A 150 -13.19 6.56 -6.64
CA PRO A 150 -13.71 7.77 -6.05
C PRO A 150 -12.65 8.87 -5.98
N GLU A 151 -13.01 10.10 -6.30
CA GLU A 151 -12.06 11.19 -6.48
C GLU A 151 -12.12 12.20 -5.32
N PRO A 152 -11.01 12.42 -4.56
CA PRO A 152 -10.99 13.42 -3.51
C PRO A 152 -10.91 14.82 -4.10
N LYS A 153 -11.58 15.78 -3.46
CA LYS A 153 -11.49 17.22 -3.71
C LYS A 153 -10.86 17.90 -2.51
N TYR A 154 -9.68 18.45 -2.72
CA TYR A 154 -8.92 19.14 -1.70
C TYR A 154 -9.35 20.62 -1.58
N GLU A 155 -9.35 21.14 -0.35
CA GLU A 155 -9.42 22.57 -0.12
C GLU A 155 -8.00 23.11 0.07
N VAL A 156 -7.38 23.50 -1.05
CA VAL A 156 -6.03 24.03 -1.08
C VAL A 156 -6.03 25.56 -0.99
N GLY A 157 -4.93 26.14 -0.47
CA GLY A 157 -4.74 27.59 -0.36
C GLY A 157 -5.41 28.25 0.85
N GLY A 158 -6.20 27.51 1.64
CA GLY A 158 -6.77 27.94 2.92
C GLY A 158 -5.96 27.45 4.11
N LYS A 159 -6.45 27.77 5.32
CA LYS A 159 -5.91 27.26 6.58
C LYS A 159 -6.86 26.28 7.27
N THR A 160 -7.90 25.81 6.57
CA THR A 160 -8.93 24.95 7.14
C THR A 160 -8.50 23.49 7.05
N LEU A 161 -8.52 22.78 8.18
CA LEU A 161 -8.37 21.35 8.27
C LEU A 161 -9.69 20.72 8.71
N TYR A 162 -10.06 19.63 8.07
CA TYR A 162 -11.30 18.90 8.34
C TYR A 162 -11.06 17.76 9.33
N GLY A 163 -12.06 17.45 10.14
CA GLY A 163 -12.01 16.35 11.10
C GLY A 163 -13.40 15.95 11.58
N PRO A 164 -13.51 14.91 12.45
CA PRO A 164 -14.81 14.36 12.86
C PRO A 164 -15.52 15.13 13.98
N TYR A 165 -14.86 16.12 14.61
CA TYR A 165 -15.35 16.76 15.84
C TYR A 165 -16.06 18.08 15.57
N LYS A 166 -17.13 18.34 16.34
CA LYS A 166 -17.87 19.60 16.32
C LYS A 166 -17.36 20.61 17.35
N ASP A 167 -16.74 20.11 18.41
CA ASP A 167 -16.26 20.86 19.57
C ASP A 167 -14.74 21.13 19.51
N PHE A 168 -14.26 21.51 18.34
CA PHE A 168 -12.85 21.82 18.14
C PHE A 168 -12.46 23.18 18.79
N VAL A 169 -11.21 23.27 19.24
CA VAL A 169 -10.64 24.49 19.79
C VAL A 169 -10.11 25.38 18.65
N GLN A 170 -10.53 26.64 18.64
CA GLN A 170 -9.97 27.62 17.72
C GLN A 170 -8.52 27.91 18.06
N ASN A 171 -7.64 27.93 17.08
CA ASN A 171 -6.23 28.21 17.27
C ASN A 171 -5.65 29.05 16.12
N LEU A 172 -4.42 29.56 16.29
CA LEU A 172 -3.76 30.39 15.30
C LEU A 172 -3.05 29.58 14.19
N ALA A 173 -2.81 28.28 14.41
CA ALA A 173 -2.07 27.47 13.46
C ALA A 173 -2.93 27.09 12.24
N HIS A 174 -4.19 26.72 12.51
CA HIS A 174 -5.17 26.40 11.47
C HIS A 174 -6.60 26.61 11.98
N GLN A 175 -7.52 26.75 11.05
CA GLN A 175 -8.94 26.66 11.33
C GLN A 175 -9.34 25.18 11.30
N SER A 176 -10.29 24.80 12.15
CA SER A 176 -10.85 23.45 12.18
C SER A 176 -12.30 23.47 11.72
N MET A 177 -12.71 22.45 10.96
CA MET A 177 -14.08 22.30 10.51
C MET A 177 -14.51 20.85 10.63
N GLU A 178 -15.71 20.61 11.16
CA GLU A 178 -16.30 19.30 11.22
C GLU A 178 -16.67 18.81 9.82
N SER A 179 -16.36 17.53 9.55
CA SER A 179 -16.79 16.84 8.34
C SER A 179 -17.14 15.39 8.66
N SER A 180 -18.37 15.01 8.33
CA SER A 180 -18.86 13.63 8.46
C SER A 180 -18.09 12.64 7.57
N LEU A 181 -17.34 13.11 6.57
CA LEU A 181 -16.49 12.28 5.71
C LEU A 181 -15.47 11.46 6.53
N PHE A 182 -14.98 12.02 7.65
CA PHE A 182 -14.02 11.33 8.53
C PHE A 182 -14.62 10.13 9.29
N GLN A 183 -15.94 9.97 9.23
CA GLN A 183 -16.67 8.86 9.78
C GLN A 183 -17.26 7.95 8.68
N LYS A 184 -16.79 8.08 7.43
CA LYS A 184 -17.25 7.33 6.26
C LYS A 184 -16.12 6.64 5.54
N SER A 185 -16.38 5.44 5.03
CA SER A 185 -15.45 4.64 4.24
C SER A 185 -15.00 5.37 2.96
N ASP A 186 -15.77 6.32 2.48
CA ASP A 186 -15.45 7.12 1.28
C ASP A 186 -14.09 7.81 1.38
N LEU A 187 -13.70 8.24 2.59
CA LEU A 187 -12.37 8.79 2.85
C LEU A 187 -11.24 7.82 2.48
N CYS A 188 -11.45 6.52 2.62
CA CYS A 188 -10.46 5.48 2.36
C CYS A 188 -10.54 4.99 0.91
N LEU A 189 -11.74 4.87 0.37
CA LEU A 189 -12.02 4.31 -0.94
C LEU A 189 -11.50 5.14 -2.11
N ASN A 190 -11.13 6.40 -1.89
CA ASN A 190 -10.49 7.22 -2.92
C ASN A 190 -9.09 6.71 -3.32
N CYS A 191 -8.45 5.92 -2.46
CA CYS A 191 -7.14 5.28 -2.72
C CYS A 191 -7.24 3.75 -2.68
N HIS A 192 -8.04 3.19 -1.75
CA HIS A 192 -8.18 1.75 -1.56
C HIS A 192 -9.23 1.15 -2.50
N GLN A 193 -9.03 1.32 -3.80
CA GLN A 193 -9.87 0.82 -4.88
C GLN A 193 -9.00 0.34 -6.05
N SER A 194 -9.60 -0.22 -7.10
CA SER A 194 -8.88 -0.61 -8.32
C SER A 194 -8.10 0.56 -8.90
N VAL A 195 -6.85 0.31 -9.27
CA VAL A 195 -6.04 1.31 -9.97
C VAL A 195 -6.51 1.45 -11.42
N PRO A 196 -6.51 2.66 -12.00
CA PRO A 196 -6.95 2.89 -13.38
C PRO A 196 -6.17 2.07 -14.42
N SER A 197 -4.89 1.78 -14.16
CA SER A 197 -4.04 0.95 -15.04
C SER A 197 -4.47 -0.51 -15.10
N ALA A 198 -5.28 -0.97 -14.15
CA ALA A 198 -5.81 -2.33 -14.10
C ALA A 198 -7.19 -2.46 -14.78
N ALA A 199 -7.52 -1.60 -15.74
CA ALA A 199 -8.83 -1.61 -16.42
C ALA A 199 -9.20 -2.96 -17.04
N ASN A 200 -8.22 -3.71 -17.53
CA ASN A 200 -8.43 -5.05 -18.09
C ASN A 200 -8.82 -6.11 -17.05
N LEU A 201 -8.59 -5.85 -15.76
CA LEU A 201 -8.95 -6.77 -14.68
C LEU A 201 -10.42 -6.61 -14.24
N GLY A 202 -11.14 -5.63 -14.79
CA GLY A 202 -12.55 -5.40 -14.53
C GLY A 202 -12.85 -5.22 -13.05
N LYS A 203 -13.89 -5.90 -12.57
CA LYS A 203 -14.31 -5.85 -11.15
C LYS A 203 -13.48 -6.75 -10.23
N ALA A 204 -12.44 -7.40 -10.71
CA ALA A 204 -11.65 -8.32 -9.90
C ALA A 204 -11.10 -7.66 -8.62
N ASN A 205 -10.68 -6.40 -8.70
CA ASN A 205 -10.16 -5.62 -7.58
C ASN A 205 -11.15 -4.59 -7.02
N ASP A 206 -12.45 -4.80 -7.22
CA ASP A 206 -13.50 -3.88 -6.78
C ASP A 206 -13.74 -3.98 -5.26
N LEU A 207 -12.99 -3.20 -4.49
CA LEU A 207 -13.17 -3.12 -3.05
C LEU A 207 -14.48 -2.41 -2.68
N LEU A 208 -14.85 -1.36 -3.42
CA LEU A 208 -16.08 -0.61 -3.20
C LEU A 208 -17.32 -1.50 -3.37
N GLY A 209 -17.40 -2.29 -4.46
CA GLY A 209 -18.51 -3.21 -4.68
C GLY A 209 -18.60 -4.30 -3.63
N ASN A 210 -17.46 -4.84 -3.18
CA ASN A 210 -17.43 -5.80 -2.08
C ASN A 210 -17.89 -5.17 -0.76
N TRP A 211 -17.44 -3.95 -0.47
CA TRP A 211 -17.79 -3.21 0.73
C TRP A 211 -19.28 -2.91 0.78
N ASP A 212 -19.85 -2.31 -0.27
CA ASP A 212 -21.25 -1.90 -0.31
C ASP A 212 -22.24 -3.07 -0.14
N GLN A 213 -21.83 -4.29 -0.49
CA GLN A 213 -22.64 -5.51 -0.34
C GLN A 213 -22.44 -6.21 1.01
N SER A 214 -21.44 -5.84 1.79
CA SER A 214 -21.06 -6.52 3.02
C SER A 214 -22.07 -6.34 4.14
N ARG A 215 -22.08 -7.27 5.12
CA ARG A 215 -22.82 -7.14 6.36
C ARG A 215 -22.30 -6.02 7.25
N ALA A 216 -21.02 -5.66 7.11
CA ALA A 216 -20.42 -4.56 7.85
C ALA A 216 -21.14 -3.24 7.56
N VAL A 217 -21.34 -2.90 6.28
CA VAL A 217 -22.09 -1.71 5.86
C VAL A 217 -23.52 -1.74 6.39
N LYS A 218 -24.20 -2.89 6.26
CA LYS A 218 -25.57 -3.06 6.76
C LYS A 218 -25.69 -2.89 8.28
N SER A 219 -24.62 -3.14 9.02
CA SER A 219 -24.53 -2.94 10.48
C SER A 219 -23.97 -1.56 10.88
N GLY A 220 -23.80 -0.63 9.93
CA GLY A 220 -23.32 0.72 10.18
C GLY A 220 -21.81 0.81 10.49
N LYS A 221 -21.04 -0.25 10.23
CA LYS A 221 -19.57 -0.20 10.35
C LYS A 221 -18.99 0.55 9.17
N GLU A 222 -17.83 1.14 9.39
CA GLU A 222 -17.04 1.86 8.38
C GLU A 222 -15.60 1.33 8.41
N CYS A 223 -14.77 1.66 7.43
CA CYS A 223 -13.36 1.22 7.41
C CYS A 223 -12.63 1.61 8.69
N GLN A 224 -12.90 2.83 9.19
CA GLN A 224 -12.32 3.36 10.41
C GLN A 224 -12.68 2.53 11.64
N THR A 225 -13.84 1.86 11.68
CA THR A 225 -14.26 1.02 12.81
C THR A 225 -13.22 -0.05 13.16
N CYS A 226 -12.59 -0.63 12.14
CA CYS A 226 -11.59 -1.68 12.29
C CYS A 226 -10.16 -1.15 12.12
N HIS A 227 -9.92 -0.31 11.09
CA HIS A 227 -8.57 0.13 10.71
C HIS A 227 -8.09 1.38 11.45
N MET A 228 -8.96 2.07 12.19
CA MET A 228 -8.65 3.20 13.07
C MET A 228 -9.41 3.03 14.40
N PRO A 229 -9.13 1.97 15.19
CA PRO A 229 -9.92 1.66 16.37
C PRO A 229 -9.94 2.84 17.34
N GLN A 230 -11.10 3.03 17.98
CA GLN A 230 -11.31 4.13 18.91
C GLN A 230 -10.52 3.90 20.22
N GLN A 231 -9.96 4.98 20.74
CA GLN A 231 -9.21 5.00 21.99
C GLN A 231 -9.41 6.31 22.74
N VAL A 232 -9.22 6.31 24.04
CA VAL A 232 -9.29 7.54 24.84
C VAL A 232 -7.96 8.25 24.84
N GLY A 233 -7.95 9.55 24.51
CA GLY A 233 -6.75 10.35 24.49
C GLY A 233 -6.98 11.81 24.13
N GLU A 234 -5.91 12.57 24.08
CA GLU A 234 -5.90 13.96 23.64
C GLU A 234 -5.75 14.02 22.12
N SER A 235 -6.55 14.80 21.45
CA SER A 235 -6.41 15.06 20.00
C SER A 235 -5.26 16.00 19.69
N ALA A 236 -4.98 16.92 20.63
CA ALA A 236 -3.78 17.75 20.65
C ALA A 236 -3.27 17.88 22.09
N ASN A 237 -1.99 18.20 22.25
CA ASN A 237 -1.31 18.29 23.55
C ASN A 237 -2.03 19.27 24.47
N GLY A 238 -2.39 18.83 25.68
CA GLY A 238 -3.08 19.63 26.69
C GLY A 238 -4.59 19.82 26.46
N GLU A 239 -5.16 19.20 25.42
CA GLU A 239 -6.62 19.19 25.26
C GLU A 239 -7.31 18.16 26.19
N LYS A 240 -8.61 18.37 26.39
CA LYS A 240 -9.44 17.42 27.11
C LYS A 240 -9.41 16.05 26.41
N LYS A 241 -9.19 15.00 27.21
CA LYS A 241 -9.30 13.62 26.73
C LYS A 241 -10.69 13.34 26.19
N ARG A 242 -10.72 12.70 25.01
CA ARG A 242 -11.92 12.28 24.29
C ARG A 242 -11.68 10.94 23.61
N THR A 243 -12.71 10.38 23.02
CA THR A 243 -12.55 9.22 22.12
C THR A 243 -12.00 9.72 20.79
N ILE A 244 -10.83 9.21 20.41
CA ILE A 244 -10.14 9.56 19.15
C ILE A 244 -9.79 8.29 18.36
N ALA A 245 -9.67 8.41 17.06
CA ALA A 245 -9.24 7.33 16.19
C ALA A 245 -7.72 7.09 16.30
N ASN A 246 -7.30 5.83 16.31
CA ASN A 246 -5.89 5.46 16.25
C ASN A 246 -5.34 5.63 14.83
N HIS A 247 -4.24 6.35 14.68
CA HIS A 247 -3.63 6.64 13.39
C HIS A 247 -2.46 5.70 13.02
N SER A 248 -2.22 4.63 13.79
CA SER A 248 -1.23 3.61 13.43
C SER A 248 -1.73 2.66 12.34
N PHE A 249 -3.02 2.68 12.03
CA PHE A 249 -3.67 1.83 11.02
C PHE A 249 -3.28 0.35 11.18
N PRO A 250 -3.66 -0.31 12.29
CA PRO A 250 -3.12 -1.61 12.70
C PRO A 250 -3.58 -2.80 11.83
N GLY A 251 -3.88 -2.63 10.55
CA GLY A 251 -4.43 -3.62 9.64
C GLY A 251 -3.74 -5.00 9.70
N ARG A 252 -2.70 -5.22 8.88
CA ARG A 252 -1.95 -6.49 8.83
C ARG A 252 -1.03 -6.73 10.04
N LEU A 253 -0.83 -5.71 10.86
CA LEU A 253 -0.01 -5.79 12.07
C LEU A 253 -0.92 -5.77 13.30
N GLY A 254 -0.62 -6.58 14.28
CA GLY A 254 -1.33 -6.59 15.55
C GLY A 254 -2.59 -7.47 15.60
N LYS A 255 -3.47 -7.19 16.57
CA LYS A 255 -4.59 -8.04 16.97
C LYS A 255 -5.68 -8.16 15.91
N LEU A 256 -5.93 -7.10 15.14
CA LEU A 256 -6.96 -7.08 14.07
C LEU A 256 -6.75 -8.19 13.05
N ARG A 257 -5.49 -8.52 12.76
CA ARG A 257 -5.13 -9.62 11.86
C ARG A 257 -5.67 -10.97 12.34
N GLN A 258 -5.62 -11.23 13.64
CA GLN A 258 -6.10 -12.49 14.23
C GLN A 258 -7.63 -12.59 14.21
N GLU A 259 -8.32 -11.46 14.05
CA GLU A 259 -9.77 -11.39 13.95
C GLU A 259 -10.27 -11.50 12.49
N ALA A 260 -9.37 -11.59 11.51
CA ALA A 260 -9.72 -11.59 10.09
C ALA A 260 -10.35 -12.91 9.60
N ALA A 261 -10.07 -14.02 10.27
CA ALA A 261 -10.58 -15.34 9.89
C ALA A 261 -10.76 -16.25 11.11
N LYS A 262 -11.51 -17.34 10.90
CA LYS A 262 -11.60 -18.46 11.85
C LYS A 262 -11.32 -19.78 11.14
N LEU A 263 -10.76 -20.73 11.88
CA LEU A 263 -10.55 -22.10 11.45
C LEU A 263 -11.39 -23.05 12.30
N ALA A 264 -11.93 -24.09 11.63
CA ALA A 264 -12.47 -25.28 12.30
C ALA A 264 -11.93 -26.51 11.57
N VAL A 265 -11.51 -27.51 12.31
CA VAL A 265 -10.85 -28.71 11.82
C VAL A 265 -11.64 -29.93 12.24
N GLN A 266 -11.86 -30.85 11.31
CA GLN A 266 -12.43 -32.17 11.56
C GLN A 266 -11.53 -33.23 10.94
N THR A 267 -11.22 -34.28 11.69
CA THR A 267 -10.43 -35.42 11.24
C THR A 267 -11.29 -36.67 11.23
N LYS A 268 -11.22 -37.44 10.14
CA LYS A 268 -11.84 -38.75 10.02
C LYS A 268 -10.78 -39.76 9.62
N VAL A 269 -10.61 -40.79 10.41
CA VAL A 269 -9.78 -41.96 10.09
C VAL A 269 -10.70 -43.09 9.57
N ASP A 270 -10.34 -43.66 8.44
CA ASP A 270 -11.08 -44.74 7.81
C ASP A 270 -10.06 -45.80 7.29
N GLY A 271 -9.73 -46.73 8.15
CA GLY A 271 -8.71 -47.72 7.90
C GLY A 271 -7.32 -47.14 7.66
N ASP A 272 -6.79 -47.35 6.45
CA ASP A 272 -5.48 -46.84 6.05
C ASP A 272 -5.49 -45.43 5.47
N LYS A 273 -6.64 -44.78 5.50
CA LYS A 273 -6.88 -43.44 4.94
C LYS A 273 -7.38 -42.45 5.98
N THR A 274 -6.69 -41.36 6.11
CA THR A 274 -7.11 -40.22 6.95
C THR A 274 -7.56 -39.04 6.08
N THR A 275 -8.67 -38.43 6.46
CA THR A 275 -9.21 -37.22 5.83
C THR A 275 -9.29 -36.12 6.88
N VAL A 276 -8.67 -34.96 6.59
CA VAL A 276 -8.80 -33.75 7.40
C VAL A 276 -9.59 -32.73 6.59
N THR A 277 -10.69 -32.27 7.16
CA THR A 277 -11.53 -31.21 6.61
C THR A 277 -11.32 -29.94 7.40
N VAL A 278 -10.94 -28.86 6.73
CA VAL A 278 -10.69 -27.56 7.32
C VAL A 278 -11.70 -26.55 6.78
N LYS A 279 -12.49 -25.96 7.66
CA LYS A 279 -13.35 -24.80 7.32
C LYS A 279 -12.59 -23.52 7.60
N VAL A 280 -12.38 -22.73 6.57
CA VAL A 280 -11.76 -21.40 6.61
C VAL A 280 -12.86 -20.37 6.43
N GLN A 281 -13.19 -19.65 7.50
CA GLN A 281 -14.20 -18.59 7.48
C GLN A 281 -13.53 -17.23 7.45
N SER A 282 -13.73 -16.46 6.37
CA SER A 282 -13.39 -15.04 6.32
C SER A 282 -14.37 -14.24 7.18
N LEU A 283 -13.86 -13.36 8.04
CA LEU A 283 -14.66 -12.49 8.90
C LEU A 283 -14.61 -11.02 8.46
N VAL A 284 -13.85 -10.74 7.38
CA VAL A 284 -13.67 -9.37 6.87
C VAL A 284 -14.68 -9.05 5.76
N PRO A 285 -15.07 -7.77 5.64
CA PRO A 285 -16.07 -7.32 4.66
C PRO A 285 -15.48 -7.06 3.25
N HIS A 286 -14.32 -7.56 2.98
CA HIS A 286 -13.62 -7.45 1.71
C HIS A 286 -12.89 -8.76 1.40
N ASN A 287 -12.37 -8.91 0.20
CA ASN A 287 -11.53 -10.08 -0.15
C ASN A 287 -10.35 -10.23 0.82
N LEU A 288 -9.92 -11.45 1.05
CA LEU A 288 -8.73 -11.77 1.83
C LEU A 288 -7.81 -12.67 0.98
N PRO A 289 -6.64 -12.16 0.53
CA PRO A 289 -6.12 -10.80 0.72
C PRO A 289 -6.93 -9.74 -0.06
N ALA A 290 -6.78 -8.46 0.36
CA ALA A 290 -7.57 -7.34 -0.13
C ALA A 290 -7.04 -6.76 -1.47
N THR A 291 -6.76 -5.46 -1.54
CA THR A 291 -6.67 -4.62 -2.73
C THR A 291 -5.66 -5.05 -3.80
N HIS A 292 -4.54 -5.66 -3.45
CA HIS A 292 -3.53 -6.13 -4.41
C HIS A 292 -3.25 -7.62 -4.19
N PRO A 293 -4.19 -8.51 -4.52
CA PRO A 293 -4.11 -9.93 -4.17
C PRO A 293 -3.00 -10.70 -4.91
N ALA A 294 -2.35 -10.12 -5.92
CA ALA A 294 -1.15 -10.68 -6.52
C ALA A 294 0.14 -10.33 -5.74
N TRP A 295 0.08 -9.33 -4.84
CA TRP A 295 1.21 -8.91 -3.99
C TRP A 295 1.19 -9.58 -2.62
N ALA A 296 0.16 -10.32 -2.32
CA ALA A 296 0.01 -11.06 -1.08
C ALA A 296 -0.85 -12.28 -1.31
N SER A 297 -0.65 -13.30 -0.49
CA SER A 297 -1.53 -14.46 -0.41
C SER A 297 -1.90 -14.75 1.04
N VAL A 298 -2.97 -15.50 1.22
CA VAL A 298 -3.25 -16.19 2.48
C VAL A 298 -2.98 -17.66 2.26
N VAL A 299 -2.19 -18.26 3.13
CA VAL A 299 -1.74 -19.65 2.99
C VAL A 299 -2.28 -20.45 4.16
N LEU A 300 -3.11 -21.43 3.84
CA LEU A 300 -3.54 -22.49 4.75
C LEU A 300 -2.50 -23.62 4.67
N ASN A 301 -1.84 -23.89 5.78
CA ASN A 301 -0.90 -25.01 5.89
C ASN A 301 -1.51 -26.10 6.76
N LEU A 302 -1.37 -27.32 6.34
CA LEU A 302 -1.65 -28.52 7.13
C LEU A 302 -0.35 -29.25 7.37
N GLU A 303 -0.08 -29.63 8.62
CA GLU A 303 1.02 -30.47 9.02
C GLU A 303 0.50 -31.58 9.95
N ILE A 304 0.87 -32.82 9.64
CA ILE A 304 0.54 -33.99 10.46
C ILE A 304 1.83 -34.47 11.11
N LYS A 305 1.81 -34.52 12.43
CA LYS A 305 2.97 -34.97 13.23
C LYS A 305 2.67 -36.32 13.87
N GLY A 306 3.50 -37.27 13.56
CA GLY A 306 3.48 -38.59 14.18
C GLY A 306 4.35 -38.64 15.43
N LYS A 307 4.83 -39.84 15.76
CA LYS A 307 5.69 -40.10 16.91
C LYS A 307 6.91 -39.16 16.93
N ASN A 308 7.24 -38.66 18.13
CA ASN A 308 8.33 -37.72 18.35
C ASN A 308 8.20 -36.38 17.58
N LEU A 309 7.00 -35.93 17.31
CA LEU A 309 6.70 -34.70 16.59
C LEU A 309 7.29 -34.66 15.16
N LYS A 310 7.61 -35.81 14.60
CA LYS A 310 8.10 -35.89 13.21
C LYS A 310 6.94 -35.66 12.25
N THR A 311 7.11 -34.71 11.32
CA THR A 311 6.17 -34.48 10.24
C THR A 311 6.10 -35.72 9.32
N VAL A 312 4.91 -36.30 9.17
CA VAL A 312 4.63 -37.46 8.34
C VAL A 312 3.82 -37.12 7.09
N PHE A 313 3.13 -35.99 7.12
CA PHE A 313 2.43 -35.43 5.95
C PHE A 313 2.35 -33.91 6.09
N SER A 314 2.44 -33.22 4.99
CA SER A 314 2.16 -31.78 4.90
C SER A 314 1.57 -31.42 3.54
N ASP A 315 0.63 -30.47 3.52
CA ASP A 315 0.03 -29.90 2.32
C ASP A 315 -0.41 -28.46 2.58
N LYS A 316 -0.72 -27.72 1.53
CA LYS A 316 -1.15 -26.33 1.66
C LYS A 316 -2.22 -25.94 0.63
N ARG A 317 -2.97 -24.89 0.94
CA ARG A 317 -3.80 -24.15 -0.02
C ARG A 317 -3.36 -22.70 -0.03
N VAL A 318 -3.37 -22.10 -1.21
CA VAL A 318 -2.98 -20.68 -1.39
C VAL A 318 -4.19 -19.90 -1.88
N TYR A 319 -4.55 -18.89 -1.16
CA TYR A 319 -5.61 -17.96 -1.53
C TYR A 319 -4.97 -16.66 -1.98
N GLY A 320 -5.20 -16.31 -3.22
CA GLY A 320 -4.58 -15.15 -3.85
C GLY A 320 -5.08 -15.01 -5.29
N ARG A 321 -4.35 -14.24 -6.07
CA ARG A 321 -4.67 -14.03 -7.48
C ARG A 321 -3.41 -14.05 -8.31
N THR A 322 -3.49 -14.65 -9.48
CA THR A 322 -2.43 -14.61 -10.48
C THR A 322 -2.92 -13.88 -11.73
N TYR A 323 -2.04 -13.12 -12.33
CA TYR A 323 -2.30 -12.36 -13.54
C TYR A 323 -1.47 -12.88 -14.71
N GLN A 324 -1.94 -12.60 -15.93
CA GLN A 324 -1.17 -12.78 -17.15
C GLN A 324 -1.06 -11.48 -17.93
N ASP A 325 0.13 -11.24 -18.46
CA ASP A 325 0.41 -10.13 -19.39
C ASP A 325 -0.05 -10.42 -20.82
N ALA A 326 0.21 -9.49 -21.75
CA ALA A 326 -0.15 -9.62 -23.16
C ALA A 326 0.58 -10.76 -23.90
N GLN A 327 1.70 -11.24 -23.36
CA GLN A 327 2.47 -12.37 -23.86
C GLN A 327 2.06 -13.71 -23.24
N GLY A 328 1.05 -13.70 -22.36
CA GLY A 328 0.59 -14.89 -21.64
C GLY A 328 1.51 -15.30 -20.48
N GLN A 329 2.48 -14.45 -20.10
CA GLN A 329 3.38 -14.74 -18.99
C GLN A 329 2.76 -14.30 -17.67
N PRO A 330 3.07 -15.02 -16.58
CA PRO A 330 2.64 -14.57 -15.24
C PRO A 330 3.23 -13.20 -14.89
N THR A 331 2.39 -12.31 -14.37
CA THR A 331 2.83 -11.03 -13.80
C THR A 331 2.16 -10.78 -12.46
N ILE A 332 2.87 -10.07 -11.56
CA ILE A 332 2.33 -9.57 -10.30
C ILE A 332 1.82 -8.12 -10.43
N PHE A 333 2.14 -7.48 -11.53
CA PHE A 333 1.80 -6.09 -11.78
C PHE A 333 0.44 -5.99 -12.48
N ASP A 334 -0.51 -5.38 -11.83
CA ASP A 334 -1.85 -5.16 -12.36
C ASP A 334 -1.86 -4.21 -13.57
N PHE A 335 -0.88 -3.32 -13.70
CA PHE A 335 -0.72 -2.44 -14.86
C PHE A 335 -0.16 -3.15 -16.12
N GLU A 336 0.42 -4.35 -15.97
CA GLU A 336 0.84 -5.20 -17.10
C GLU A 336 -0.22 -6.25 -17.45
N ALA A 337 -1.11 -6.54 -16.51
CA ALA A 337 -2.07 -7.62 -16.61
C ALA A 337 -3.16 -7.32 -17.66
N ILE A 338 -3.45 -8.30 -18.50
CA ILE A 338 -4.59 -8.27 -19.42
C ILE A 338 -5.76 -9.12 -18.92
N LYS A 339 -5.50 -10.09 -18.03
CA LYS A 339 -6.53 -10.93 -17.42
C LYS A 339 -6.09 -11.52 -16.09
N VAL A 340 -7.08 -11.93 -15.31
CA VAL A 340 -6.89 -12.79 -14.15
C VAL A 340 -6.74 -14.22 -14.66
N ALA A 341 -5.61 -14.88 -14.35
CA ALA A 341 -5.37 -16.28 -14.70
C ALA A 341 -6.01 -17.21 -13.67
N GLU A 342 -5.91 -16.88 -12.40
CA GLU A 342 -6.50 -17.63 -11.29
C GLU A 342 -6.96 -16.68 -10.20
N ASP A 343 -8.11 -16.94 -9.57
CA ASP A 343 -8.66 -16.18 -8.45
C ASP A 343 -9.15 -17.13 -7.35
N THR A 344 -8.32 -17.36 -6.36
CA THR A 344 -8.61 -18.20 -5.19
C THR A 344 -8.81 -17.39 -3.92
N VAL A 345 -8.88 -16.05 -3.97
CA VAL A 345 -9.09 -15.20 -2.79
C VAL A 345 -10.32 -15.64 -2.01
N LEU A 346 -10.26 -15.56 -0.70
CA LEU A 346 -11.45 -15.72 0.14
C LEU A 346 -12.34 -14.49 -0.06
N LYS A 347 -13.59 -14.71 -0.44
CA LYS A 347 -14.54 -13.62 -0.66
C LYS A 347 -14.99 -13.03 0.70
N PRO A 348 -15.60 -11.82 0.70
CA PRO A 348 -16.14 -11.25 1.93
C PRO A 348 -17.05 -12.22 2.67
N GLU A 349 -16.75 -12.48 3.93
CA GLU A 349 -17.57 -13.29 4.84
C GLU A 349 -17.82 -14.76 4.34
N GLU A 350 -17.02 -15.22 3.39
CA GLU A 350 -17.08 -16.58 2.85
C GLU A 350 -16.64 -17.61 3.89
N THR A 351 -17.29 -18.78 3.87
CA THR A 351 -16.75 -20.00 4.49
C THR A 351 -16.36 -20.98 3.38
N ARG A 352 -15.09 -21.34 3.32
CA ARG A 352 -14.55 -22.32 2.37
C ARG A 352 -14.14 -23.57 3.10
N GLU A 353 -14.46 -24.73 2.52
CA GLU A 353 -14.09 -26.02 3.05
C GLU A 353 -12.97 -26.62 2.18
N GLU A 354 -11.87 -26.99 2.81
CA GLU A 354 -10.72 -27.62 2.19
C GLU A 354 -10.57 -29.04 2.73
N THR A 355 -10.34 -29.99 1.85
CA THR A 355 -10.18 -31.39 2.23
C THR A 355 -8.78 -31.87 1.85
N PHE A 356 -8.13 -32.51 2.80
CA PHE A 356 -6.82 -33.14 2.65
C PHE A 356 -6.95 -34.61 2.97
N THR A 357 -6.37 -35.45 2.11
CA THR A 357 -6.43 -36.90 2.26
C THR A 357 -5.03 -37.48 2.17
N PHE A 358 -4.66 -38.33 3.11
CA PHE A 358 -3.35 -38.95 3.19
C PHE A 358 -3.44 -40.35 3.80
N PRO A 359 -2.42 -41.21 3.61
CA PRO A 359 -2.33 -42.50 4.29
C PRO A 359 -2.27 -42.31 5.81
N THR A 360 -3.08 -43.09 6.55
CA THR A 360 -3.04 -43.07 8.03
C THR A 360 -1.62 -43.43 8.52
N PRO A 361 -1.03 -42.65 9.44
CA PRO A 361 0.29 -42.94 9.98
C PRO A 361 0.34 -44.28 10.72
N LYS A 362 1.16 -45.22 10.29
CA LYS A 362 1.18 -46.59 10.82
C LYS A 362 1.99 -46.75 12.11
N ASP A 363 2.91 -45.83 12.37
CA ASP A 363 3.88 -45.97 13.47
C ASP A 363 3.42 -45.39 14.81
N THR A 364 2.17 -44.90 14.88
CA THR A 364 1.62 -44.25 16.09
C THR A 364 0.11 -44.47 16.17
N LYS A 365 -0.39 -44.66 17.40
CA LYS A 365 -1.84 -44.77 17.65
C LYS A 365 -2.53 -43.41 17.63
N THR A 366 -1.77 -42.33 17.86
CA THR A 366 -2.25 -40.96 17.85
C THR A 366 -1.31 -40.12 16.99
N PHE A 367 -1.83 -39.09 16.38
CA PHE A 367 -1.07 -38.10 15.63
C PHE A 367 -1.66 -36.69 15.82
N ASP A 368 -0.80 -35.69 15.77
CA ASP A 368 -1.20 -34.30 15.88
C ASP A 368 -1.53 -33.72 14.51
N VAL A 369 -2.63 -32.99 14.44
CA VAL A 369 -3.07 -32.22 13.27
C VAL A 369 -2.85 -30.75 13.57
N GLU A 370 -1.87 -30.14 12.91
CA GLU A 370 -1.61 -28.72 12.99
C GLU A 370 -2.12 -28.02 11.72
N VAL A 371 -2.98 -27.02 11.91
CA VAL A 371 -3.50 -26.18 10.83
C VAL A 371 -3.17 -24.74 11.10
N GLY A 372 -2.43 -24.12 10.20
CA GLY A 372 -2.04 -22.70 10.29
C GLY A 372 -2.56 -21.89 9.11
N LEU A 373 -3.14 -20.73 9.38
CA LEU A 373 -3.51 -19.75 8.36
C LEU A 373 -2.60 -18.54 8.50
N ASN A 374 -1.89 -18.18 7.44
CA ASN A 374 -0.89 -17.13 7.42
C ASN A 374 -1.14 -16.14 6.29
N TYR A 375 -0.95 -14.85 6.55
CA TYR A 375 -0.85 -13.83 5.53
C TYR A 375 0.60 -13.74 5.06
N ALA A 376 0.84 -13.99 3.79
CA ALA A 376 2.16 -14.00 3.17
C ALA A 376 2.26 -12.87 2.14
N PRO A 377 2.86 -11.70 2.49
CA PRO A 377 3.15 -10.65 1.53
C PRO A 377 4.27 -11.10 0.58
N LEU A 378 4.30 -10.54 -0.62
CA LEU A 378 5.37 -10.78 -1.60
C LEU A 378 6.74 -10.38 -1.05
N THR A 379 6.77 -9.32 -0.25
CA THR A 379 7.98 -8.81 0.41
C THR A 379 7.75 -8.72 1.92
N GLY A 380 8.70 -9.23 2.70
CA GLY A 380 8.65 -9.24 4.15
C GLY A 380 8.15 -10.56 4.74
N PRO A 381 8.17 -10.69 6.06
CA PRO A 381 7.82 -11.92 6.75
C PRO A 381 6.32 -12.23 6.64
N ALA A 382 5.99 -13.50 6.57
CA ALA A 382 4.62 -13.98 6.72
C ALA A 382 4.08 -13.59 8.12
N ALA A 383 2.79 -13.29 8.16
CA ALA A 383 2.11 -12.87 9.37
C ALA A 383 1.03 -13.89 9.73
N PHE A 384 1.12 -14.39 10.93
CA PHE A 384 0.20 -15.38 11.46
C PHE A 384 -1.23 -14.83 11.63
N LEU A 385 -2.21 -15.54 11.11
CA LEU A 385 -3.64 -15.21 11.26
C LEU A 385 -4.31 -16.11 12.30
N GLN A 386 -4.28 -17.43 12.08
CA GLN A 386 -4.95 -18.41 12.92
C GLN A 386 -4.15 -19.70 13.01
N ARG A 387 -4.26 -20.43 14.13
CA ARG A 387 -3.73 -21.78 14.31
C ARG A 387 -4.74 -22.63 15.08
N VAL A 388 -4.87 -23.87 14.67
CA VAL A 388 -5.62 -24.90 15.38
C VAL A 388 -4.72 -26.13 15.49
N GLU A 389 -4.65 -26.68 16.69
CA GLU A 389 -3.98 -27.94 16.99
C GLU A 389 -5.03 -28.90 17.52
N ALA A 390 -5.03 -30.11 17.02
CA ALA A 390 -5.92 -31.17 17.48
C ALA A 390 -5.19 -32.51 17.47
N GLU A 391 -5.37 -33.29 18.51
CA GLU A 391 -4.93 -34.69 18.55
C GLU A 391 -5.99 -35.55 17.88
N SER A 392 -5.55 -36.50 17.04
CA SER A 392 -6.42 -37.49 16.41
C SER A 392 -5.97 -38.90 16.78
N SER A 393 -6.90 -39.78 17.06
CA SER A 393 -6.65 -41.20 17.32
C SER A 393 -7.13 -42.07 16.18
N GLN A 394 -6.44 -43.21 15.96
CA GLN A 394 -6.87 -44.26 15.04
C GLN A 394 -8.04 -45.06 15.59
#